data_0352df73c9cb2fab70def2ca17e2c0b5
#
_entry.id   0352df73c9cb2fab70def2ca17e2c0b5
#
_cell.length_a   1.000
_cell.length_b   1.000
_cell.length_c   1.000
_cell.angle_alpha   90.00
_cell.angle_beta   90.00
_cell.angle_gamma   90.00
#
_symmetry.space_group_name_H-M   'P 1'
#
loop_
_entity.id
_entity.type
_entity.pdbx_description
1 polymer ?
#
loop_
_entity_poly.entity_id
_entity_poly.type
_entity_poly.pdbx_seq_one_letter_code
_entity_poly.pdbx_strand_id
1 'polypeptide(L)'
;MSLNTNADRLVTQVLTGEVWPALGDRHGYRTDADGVPFLLPGMGGVTLGVHPGDRAAGYAADHLEPGLSIRHRDERANMALQFLACVGNTVTVRSGPASGVTGRVIGQHAYVLADFAEEELSGVCTGDQVTVHARGQGLRLLEHRDVVVKNVDPELLEALGVETGSAGKLVVPAAVRVPAEAVGAGAGMYSEYANTDLMGAYAGQGEDLSLGLEGLRIGDVVVLEDQDHRYGRGFRAGYTTIGVISTGHCRLFGHGPGPSTILSGPSGAFDIHLDAAANLSTAFAGSGVSV
;
A
#
# COMPACT_ATOMS: atom_id res chain seq x y z
N MET A 1 13.45 -5.40 20.73
CA MET A 1 12.53 -6.18 21.61
C MET A 1 11.20 -6.32 20.88
N SER A 2 10.50 -7.46 21.03
CA SER A 2 9.18 -7.66 20.41
C SER A 2 8.20 -6.54 20.80
N LEU A 3 7.26 -6.23 19.91
CA LEU A 3 6.22 -5.23 20.16
C LEU A 3 5.23 -5.70 21.23
N ASN A 4 4.94 -4.85 22.20
CA ASN A 4 3.86 -5.07 23.14
C ASN A 4 2.55 -4.49 22.55
N THR A 5 1.62 -5.36 22.17
CA THR A 5 0.40 -4.97 21.43
C THR A 5 -0.85 -5.62 22.03
N ASN A 6 -2.03 -5.24 21.51
CA ASN A 6 -3.31 -5.89 21.79
C ASN A 6 -3.71 -6.89 20.70
N ALA A 7 -2.76 -7.47 19.97
CA ALA A 7 -3.04 -8.35 18.81
C ALA A 7 -3.88 -9.58 19.17
N ASP A 8 -3.77 -10.08 20.43
CA ASP A 8 -4.55 -11.19 20.98
C ASP A 8 -6.06 -10.88 21.12
N ARG A 9 -6.44 -9.60 21.07
CA ARG A 9 -7.83 -9.13 21.20
C ARG A 9 -8.44 -8.64 19.89
N LEU A 10 -7.71 -8.73 18.78
CA LEU A 10 -8.23 -8.33 17.47
C LEU A 10 -9.22 -9.36 16.96
N VAL A 11 -10.31 -8.83 16.42
CA VAL A 11 -11.31 -9.65 15.71
C VAL A 11 -10.85 -9.83 14.27
N THR A 12 -10.95 -11.05 13.76
CA THR A 12 -10.82 -11.33 12.32
C THR A 12 -12.21 -11.40 11.71
N GLN A 13 -12.45 -10.63 10.66
CA GLN A 13 -13.69 -10.65 9.91
C GLN A 13 -13.44 -11.09 8.47
N VAL A 14 -14.24 -12.03 7.97
CA VAL A 14 -14.17 -12.45 6.58
C VAL A 14 -15.01 -11.49 5.74
N LEU A 15 -14.33 -10.73 4.88
CA LEU A 15 -14.96 -9.81 3.93
C LEU A 15 -15.03 -10.48 2.55
N THR A 16 -16.01 -10.08 1.75
CA THR A 16 -16.18 -10.55 0.39
C THR A 16 -15.97 -9.42 -0.59
N GLY A 17 -15.46 -9.77 -1.77
CA GLY A 17 -15.32 -8.88 -2.91
C GLY A 17 -15.30 -9.68 -4.19
N GLU A 18 -15.08 -9.00 -5.28
CA GLU A 18 -14.86 -9.60 -6.59
C GLU A 18 -13.68 -8.91 -7.29
N VAL A 19 -13.01 -9.61 -8.18
CA VAL A 19 -12.00 -9.04 -9.08
C VAL A 19 -12.69 -8.02 -9.98
N TRP A 20 -12.37 -6.75 -9.78
CA TRP A 20 -13.05 -5.66 -10.48
C TRP A 20 -12.49 -5.49 -11.89
N PRO A 21 -13.30 -5.14 -12.89
CA PRO A 21 -12.80 -4.94 -14.24
C PRO A 21 -11.82 -3.76 -14.32
N ALA A 22 -10.92 -3.81 -15.30
CA ALA A 22 -10.08 -2.68 -15.62
C ALA A 22 -10.92 -1.43 -15.94
N LEU A 23 -10.49 -0.28 -15.43
CA LEU A 23 -11.16 0.99 -15.68
C LEU A 23 -10.58 1.69 -16.90
N GLY A 24 -11.47 2.03 -17.83
CA GLY A 24 -11.18 3.01 -18.88
C GLY A 24 -11.61 4.41 -18.47
N ASP A 25 -10.90 5.44 -18.94
CA ASP A 25 -11.34 6.82 -18.78
C ASP A 25 -12.61 7.08 -19.60
N ARG A 26 -13.53 7.86 -19.05
CA ARG A 26 -14.79 8.23 -19.75
C ARG A 26 -14.56 9.01 -21.05
N HIS A 27 -13.43 9.71 -21.14
CA HIS A 27 -13.06 10.55 -22.28
C HIS A 27 -12.04 9.89 -23.21
N GLY A 28 -11.62 8.66 -22.92
CA GLY A 28 -10.64 7.89 -23.69
C GLY A 28 -9.21 8.31 -23.40
N TYR A 29 -8.80 9.53 -23.71
CA TYR A 29 -7.46 10.03 -23.48
C TYR A 29 -7.36 10.92 -22.26
N ARG A 30 -6.24 10.80 -21.54
CA ARG A 30 -5.74 11.76 -20.54
C ARG A 30 -4.55 12.50 -21.10
N THR A 31 -4.10 13.54 -20.43
CA THR A 31 -2.87 14.27 -20.75
C THR A 31 -1.92 14.24 -19.56
N ASP A 32 -0.62 14.10 -19.85
CA ASP A 32 0.42 14.23 -18.83
C ASP A 32 0.74 15.71 -18.51
N ALA A 33 1.76 15.95 -17.68
CA ALA A 33 2.19 17.28 -17.27
C ALA A 33 2.63 18.18 -18.45
N ASP A 34 3.11 17.57 -19.53
CA ASP A 34 3.56 18.26 -20.76
C ASP A 34 2.43 18.44 -21.78
N GLY A 35 1.21 18.02 -21.44
CA GLY A 35 0.05 18.08 -22.32
C GLY A 35 0.02 16.99 -23.40
N VAL A 36 0.88 15.95 -23.28
CA VAL A 36 0.92 14.83 -24.23
C VAL A 36 -0.24 13.88 -23.92
N PRO A 37 -1.11 13.58 -24.91
CA PRO A 37 -2.21 12.65 -24.68
C PRO A 37 -1.72 11.22 -24.54
N PHE A 38 -2.33 10.45 -23.64
CA PHE A 38 -2.04 9.04 -23.45
C PHE A 38 -3.30 8.22 -23.14
N LEU A 39 -3.21 6.92 -23.43
CA LEU A 39 -4.18 5.89 -23.06
C LEU A 39 -3.37 4.65 -22.69
N LEU A 40 -3.33 4.32 -21.42
CA LEU A 40 -2.48 3.27 -20.86
C LEU A 40 -3.27 2.38 -19.89
N PRO A 41 -2.91 1.09 -19.75
CA PRO A 41 -3.48 0.22 -18.73
C PRO A 41 -3.03 0.66 -17.33
N GLY A 42 -3.77 0.25 -16.29
CA GLY A 42 -3.34 0.53 -14.91
C GLY A 42 -4.35 0.15 -13.85
N MET A 43 -5.44 0.93 -13.71
CA MET A 43 -6.43 0.70 -12.64
C MET A 43 -7.37 -0.46 -12.93
N GLY A 44 -7.61 -1.26 -11.91
CA GLY A 44 -8.57 -2.37 -11.97
C GLY A 44 -8.04 -3.58 -12.72
N GLY A 45 -8.77 -4.68 -12.61
CA GLY A 45 -8.47 -5.93 -13.30
C GLY A 45 -7.45 -6.82 -12.60
N VAL A 46 -6.74 -7.57 -13.43
CA VAL A 46 -5.62 -8.42 -13.06
C VAL A 46 -4.39 -7.89 -13.78
N THR A 47 -3.39 -7.45 -13.04
CA THR A 47 -2.12 -6.98 -13.57
C THR A 47 -1.07 -8.05 -13.38
N LEU A 48 -0.45 -8.49 -14.47
CA LEU A 48 0.58 -9.52 -14.50
C LEU A 48 1.98 -8.88 -14.55
N GLY A 49 2.99 -9.60 -14.05
CA GLY A 49 4.40 -9.22 -14.16
C GLY A 49 4.82 -8.02 -13.33
N VAL A 50 4.05 -7.66 -12.30
CA VAL A 50 4.41 -6.61 -11.34
C VAL A 50 4.05 -7.05 -9.94
N HIS A 51 5.07 -7.21 -9.08
CA HIS A 51 4.95 -7.77 -7.73
C HIS A 51 5.72 -6.92 -6.70
N PRO A 52 5.51 -7.12 -5.39
CA PRO A 52 6.39 -6.59 -4.37
C PRO A 52 7.86 -6.93 -4.65
N GLY A 53 8.71 -5.91 -4.64
CA GLY A 53 10.12 -6.00 -5.02
C GLY A 53 10.42 -5.48 -6.43
N ASP A 54 9.46 -5.44 -7.33
CA ASP A 54 9.63 -4.85 -8.66
C ASP A 54 9.62 -3.31 -8.60
N ARG A 55 10.20 -2.66 -9.59
CA ARG A 55 10.22 -1.19 -9.66
C ARG A 55 8.81 -0.63 -9.64
N ALA A 56 8.58 0.43 -8.88
CA ALA A 56 7.30 1.12 -8.86
C ALA A 56 7.11 2.06 -10.05
N ALA A 57 8.18 2.48 -10.72
CA ALA A 57 8.16 3.43 -11.84
C ALA A 57 8.80 2.86 -13.11
N GLY A 58 8.62 3.53 -14.25
CA GLY A 58 9.21 3.16 -15.53
C GLY A 58 8.31 2.29 -16.42
N TYR A 59 7.09 2.02 -16.01
CA TYR A 59 6.11 1.28 -16.81
C TYR A 59 5.33 2.22 -17.75
N ALA A 60 4.88 1.68 -18.89
CA ALA A 60 3.86 2.32 -19.72
C ALA A 60 2.47 2.05 -19.12
N ALA A 61 2.15 2.71 -18.02
CA ALA A 61 0.95 2.51 -17.22
C ALA A 61 0.39 3.83 -16.69
N ASP A 62 -0.86 3.80 -16.25
CA ASP A 62 -1.56 4.93 -15.61
C ASP A 62 -2.24 4.46 -14.32
N HIS A 63 -1.76 4.93 -13.17
CA HIS A 63 -2.16 4.43 -11.85
C HIS A 63 -1.99 2.90 -11.76
N LEU A 64 -0.76 2.43 -11.95
CA LEU A 64 -0.46 1.00 -11.97
C LEU A 64 -0.85 0.33 -10.66
N GLU A 65 -1.84 -0.56 -10.70
CA GLU A 65 -2.28 -1.40 -9.59
C GLU A 65 -1.76 -2.83 -9.79
N PRO A 66 -0.79 -3.31 -8.99
CA PRO A 66 -0.26 -4.67 -9.11
C PRO A 66 -1.26 -5.75 -8.70
N GLY A 67 -1.13 -6.95 -9.25
CA GLY A 67 -1.90 -8.13 -8.87
C GLY A 67 -3.40 -8.00 -9.14
N LEU A 68 -4.23 -8.21 -8.12
CA LEU A 68 -5.69 -8.12 -8.22
C LEU A 68 -6.22 -6.83 -7.64
N SER A 69 -7.11 -6.16 -8.38
CA SER A 69 -7.93 -5.04 -7.89
C SER A 69 -9.29 -5.56 -7.45
N ILE A 70 -9.59 -5.43 -6.16
CA ILE A 70 -10.76 -6.05 -5.51
C ILE A 70 -11.73 -4.96 -5.06
N ARG A 71 -13.03 -5.16 -5.38
CA ARG A 71 -14.12 -4.29 -4.95
C ARG A 71 -15.38 -5.10 -4.61
N HIS A 72 -16.30 -4.52 -3.87
CA HIS A 72 -17.65 -5.04 -3.68
C HIS A 72 -18.68 -4.20 -4.44
N ARG A 73 -19.73 -4.83 -5.02
CA ARG A 73 -20.78 -4.11 -5.78
C ARG A 73 -21.68 -3.25 -4.90
N ASP A 74 -21.99 -3.73 -3.70
CA ASP A 74 -22.69 -2.90 -2.71
C ASP A 74 -21.72 -1.90 -2.09
N GLU A 75 -22.06 -0.61 -2.13
CA GLU A 75 -21.16 0.47 -1.70
C GLU A 75 -20.84 0.43 -0.20
N ARG A 76 -21.77 -0.03 0.65
CA ARG A 76 -21.51 -0.15 2.10
C ARG A 76 -20.57 -1.29 2.39
N ALA A 77 -20.74 -2.43 1.72
CA ALA A 77 -19.83 -3.55 1.81
C ALA A 77 -18.46 -3.19 1.22
N ASN A 78 -18.41 -2.40 0.14
CA ASN A 78 -17.16 -1.89 -0.43
C ASN A 78 -16.44 -0.96 0.56
N MET A 79 -17.15 -0.07 1.24
CA MET A 79 -16.56 0.75 2.30
C MET A 79 -15.99 -0.12 3.43
N ALA A 80 -16.70 -1.16 3.86
CA ALA A 80 -16.19 -2.10 4.84
C ALA A 80 -14.93 -2.82 4.33
N LEU A 81 -14.92 -3.28 3.08
CA LEU A 81 -13.76 -3.91 2.45
C LEU A 81 -12.55 -2.97 2.45
N GLN A 82 -12.73 -1.73 2.02
CA GLN A 82 -11.66 -0.72 1.96
C GLN A 82 -11.10 -0.36 3.35
N PHE A 83 -11.98 -0.18 4.35
CA PHE A 83 -11.56 0.28 5.68
C PHE A 83 -11.03 -0.82 6.59
N LEU A 84 -11.42 -2.08 6.36
CA LEU A 84 -11.06 -3.18 7.26
C LEU A 84 -9.95 -4.08 6.71
N ALA A 85 -9.78 -4.15 5.38
CA ALA A 85 -8.65 -4.88 4.80
C ALA A 85 -7.33 -4.20 5.18
N CYS A 86 -6.37 -4.99 5.65
CA CYS A 86 -5.06 -4.52 6.08
C CYS A 86 -3.96 -5.17 5.22
N VAL A 87 -2.87 -4.45 4.97
CA VAL A 87 -1.67 -4.99 4.31
C VAL A 87 -1.22 -6.24 5.07
N GLY A 88 -0.97 -7.33 4.35
CA GLY A 88 -0.62 -8.63 4.92
C GLY A 88 -1.80 -9.58 5.10
N ASN A 89 -3.06 -9.11 5.06
CA ASN A 89 -4.21 -9.99 5.21
C ASN A 89 -4.30 -11.02 4.08
N THR A 90 -4.72 -12.24 4.40
CA THR A 90 -4.89 -13.30 3.40
C THR A 90 -6.11 -13.04 2.53
N VAL A 91 -5.91 -13.17 1.23
CA VAL A 91 -6.95 -13.16 0.20
C VAL A 91 -7.07 -14.57 -0.38
N THR A 92 -8.30 -15.05 -0.59
CA THR A 92 -8.55 -16.34 -1.25
C THR A 92 -9.52 -16.16 -2.39
N VAL A 93 -9.17 -16.63 -3.58
CA VAL A 93 -10.07 -16.73 -4.72
C VAL A 93 -11.12 -17.81 -4.44
N ARG A 94 -12.40 -17.53 -4.66
CA ARG A 94 -13.53 -18.41 -4.31
C ARG A 94 -14.31 -18.94 -5.50
N SER A 95 -14.04 -18.42 -6.70
CA SER A 95 -14.69 -18.87 -7.93
C SER A 95 -13.70 -18.92 -9.09
N GLY A 96 -14.17 -19.40 -10.25
CA GLY A 96 -13.34 -19.49 -11.43
C GLY A 96 -12.28 -20.59 -11.38
N PRO A 97 -11.42 -20.65 -12.41
CA PRO A 97 -10.36 -21.68 -12.53
C PRO A 97 -9.33 -21.62 -11.41
N ALA A 98 -9.07 -20.42 -10.84
CA ALA A 98 -8.12 -20.20 -9.75
C ALA A 98 -8.74 -20.36 -8.35
N SER A 99 -9.92 -20.97 -8.23
CA SER A 99 -10.59 -21.15 -6.93
C SER A 99 -9.72 -21.94 -5.95
N GLY A 100 -9.51 -21.39 -4.75
CA GLY A 100 -8.67 -21.95 -3.70
C GLY A 100 -7.29 -21.34 -3.59
N VAL A 101 -6.84 -20.62 -4.61
CA VAL A 101 -5.57 -19.90 -4.60
C VAL A 101 -5.58 -18.78 -3.55
N THR A 102 -4.45 -18.57 -2.90
CA THR A 102 -4.29 -17.58 -1.84
C THR A 102 -3.19 -16.59 -2.15
N GLY A 103 -3.43 -15.34 -1.78
CA GLY A 103 -2.48 -14.24 -1.89
C GLY A 103 -2.54 -13.32 -0.67
N ARG A 104 -1.92 -12.16 -0.77
CA ARG A 104 -1.82 -11.18 0.31
C ARG A 104 -2.25 -9.79 -0.13
N VAL A 105 -3.00 -9.09 0.74
CA VAL A 105 -3.24 -7.66 0.55
C VAL A 105 -1.90 -6.92 0.62
N ILE A 106 -1.63 -6.11 -0.40
CA ILE A 106 -0.42 -5.25 -0.48
C ILE A 106 -0.73 -3.78 -0.24
N GLY A 107 -2.00 -3.40 -0.27
CA GLY A 107 -2.46 -2.04 0.03
C GLY A 107 -3.82 -1.72 -0.54
N GLN A 108 -4.10 -0.41 -0.57
CA GLN A 108 -5.34 0.14 -1.13
C GLN A 108 -5.02 1.31 -2.07
N HIS A 109 -5.88 1.46 -3.07
CA HIS A 109 -5.95 2.61 -3.94
C HIS A 109 -7.44 2.92 -4.18
N ALA A 110 -7.94 2.89 -5.42
CA ALA A 110 -9.39 2.87 -5.66
C ALA A 110 -10.03 1.51 -5.27
N TYR A 111 -9.20 0.50 -5.10
CA TYR A 111 -9.52 -0.89 -4.78
C TYR A 111 -8.65 -1.39 -3.63
N VAL A 112 -9.04 -2.52 -3.03
CA VAL A 112 -8.08 -3.31 -2.25
C VAL A 112 -7.21 -4.07 -3.23
N LEU A 113 -5.90 -3.96 -3.07
CA LEU A 113 -4.90 -4.57 -3.96
C LEU A 113 -4.31 -5.80 -3.28
N ALA A 114 -4.23 -6.91 -4.03
CA ALA A 114 -3.69 -8.15 -3.52
C ALA A 114 -2.73 -8.78 -4.52
N ASP A 115 -1.59 -9.26 -4.01
CA ASP A 115 -0.57 -9.97 -4.78
C ASP A 115 -0.71 -11.48 -4.59
N PHE A 116 -0.35 -12.22 -5.64
CA PHE A 116 -0.38 -13.68 -5.74
C PHE A 116 0.83 -14.12 -6.55
N ALA A 117 1.18 -15.40 -6.50
CA ALA A 117 2.18 -15.95 -7.40
C ALA A 117 1.76 -15.77 -8.88
N GLU A 118 2.70 -15.42 -9.77
CA GLU A 118 2.41 -15.07 -11.16
C GLU A 118 1.65 -16.19 -11.92
N GLU A 119 2.04 -17.43 -11.70
CA GLU A 119 1.38 -18.59 -12.32
C GLU A 119 -0.08 -18.75 -11.87
N GLU A 120 -0.40 -18.31 -10.66
CA GLU A 120 -1.75 -18.38 -10.08
C GLU A 120 -2.63 -17.25 -10.61
N LEU A 121 -2.06 -16.05 -10.80
CA LEU A 121 -2.75 -14.89 -11.36
C LEU A 121 -3.29 -15.16 -12.76
N SER A 122 -2.58 -15.96 -13.57
CA SER A 122 -2.98 -16.27 -14.95
C SER A 122 -4.33 -17.01 -15.06
N GLY A 123 -4.77 -17.65 -13.98
CA GLY A 123 -6.05 -18.35 -13.90
C GLY A 123 -7.20 -17.52 -13.35
N VAL A 124 -6.93 -16.30 -12.86
CA VAL A 124 -7.96 -15.42 -12.27
C VAL A 124 -8.66 -14.61 -13.34
N CYS A 125 -9.97 -14.49 -13.23
CA CYS A 125 -10.80 -13.74 -14.17
C CYS A 125 -11.50 -12.56 -13.48
N THR A 126 -11.74 -11.50 -14.24
CA THR A 126 -12.64 -10.41 -13.80
C THR A 126 -14.01 -10.97 -13.42
N GLY A 127 -14.51 -10.58 -12.25
CA GLY A 127 -15.77 -11.05 -11.69
C GLY A 127 -15.61 -12.26 -10.77
N ASP A 128 -14.43 -12.88 -10.69
CA ASP A 128 -14.18 -13.92 -9.70
C ASP A 128 -14.39 -13.40 -8.29
N GLN A 129 -15.07 -14.22 -7.47
CA GLN A 129 -15.31 -13.89 -6.06
C GLN A 129 -14.07 -14.14 -5.24
N VAL A 130 -13.83 -13.27 -4.28
CA VAL A 130 -12.70 -13.37 -3.35
C VAL A 130 -13.17 -13.15 -1.91
N THR A 131 -12.42 -13.70 -0.96
CA THR A 131 -12.57 -13.40 0.47
C THR A 131 -11.28 -12.83 1.02
N VAL A 132 -11.40 -11.82 1.89
CA VAL A 132 -10.28 -11.24 2.65
C VAL A 132 -10.47 -11.55 4.12
N HIS A 133 -9.50 -12.15 4.76
CA HIS A 133 -9.48 -12.38 6.21
C HIS A 133 -8.94 -11.12 6.90
N ALA A 134 -9.81 -10.14 7.05
CA ALA A 134 -9.47 -8.81 7.55
C ALA A 134 -9.15 -8.86 9.05
N ARG A 135 -7.91 -8.51 9.40
CA ARG A 135 -7.40 -8.40 10.76
C ARG A 135 -6.33 -7.30 10.81
N GLY A 136 -6.42 -6.41 11.78
CA GLY A 136 -5.43 -5.34 11.95
C GLY A 136 -6.05 -4.03 12.41
N GLN A 137 -7.25 -3.68 11.97
CA GLN A 137 -7.91 -2.47 12.45
C GLN A 137 -8.17 -2.56 13.96
N GLY A 138 -7.77 -1.50 14.69
CA GLY A 138 -7.80 -1.46 16.16
C GLY A 138 -6.53 -1.97 16.83
N LEU A 139 -5.50 -2.37 16.07
CA LEU A 139 -4.17 -2.69 16.62
C LEU A 139 -3.58 -1.45 17.30
N ARG A 140 -3.00 -1.66 18.48
CA ARG A 140 -2.34 -0.62 19.28
C ARG A 140 -1.01 -1.10 19.81
N LEU A 141 -0.04 -0.20 19.78
CA LEU A 141 1.25 -0.35 20.45
C LEU A 141 1.08 0.13 21.90
N LEU A 142 1.13 -0.77 22.88
CA LEU A 142 0.77 -0.45 24.27
C LEU A 142 1.82 0.47 24.95
N GLU A 143 3.06 0.43 24.47
CA GLU A 143 4.19 1.23 24.96
C GLU A 143 4.44 2.53 24.15
N HIS A 144 3.84 2.64 22.93
CA HIS A 144 3.99 3.77 22.01
C HIS A 144 2.64 4.39 21.67
N ARG A 145 1.94 4.93 22.69
CA ARG A 145 0.54 5.35 22.57
C ARG A 145 0.29 6.53 21.65
N ASP A 146 1.31 7.33 21.36
CA ASP A 146 1.29 8.48 20.43
C ASP A 146 1.50 8.05 18.97
N VAL A 147 1.91 6.80 18.72
CA VAL A 147 1.95 6.21 17.39
C VAL A 147 0.64 5.45 17.13
N VAL A 148 -0.04 5.82 16.06
CA VAL A 148 -1.27 5.14 15.62
C VAL A 148 -0.91 4.13 14.54
N VAL A 149 -1.40 2.88 14.73
CA VAL A 149 -1.30 1.82 13.73
C VAL A 149 -2.50 1.89 12.80
N LYS A 150 -2.26 1.74 11.51
CA LYS A 150 -3.24 1.76 10.43
C LYS A 150 -3.02 0.54 9.52
N ASN A 151 -4.02 0.06 8.88
CA ASN A 151 -4.02 -0.80 7.68
C ASN A 151 -2.95 -1.90 7.62
N VAL A 152 -2.48 -2.45 8.73
CA VAL A 152 -1.45 -3.50 8.74
C VAL A 152 -1.86 -4.67 9.62
N ASP A 153 -1.60 -5.89 9.11
CA ASP A 153 -1.71 -7.12 9.91
C ASP A 153 -0.64 -7.12 11.00
N PRO A 154 -0.97 -7.50 12.26
CA PRO A 154 0.02 -7.53 13.33
C PRO A 154 1.24 -8.43 13.05
N GLU A 155 1.04 -9.57 12.37
CA GLU A 155 2.14 -10.48 12.03
C GLU A 155 3.07 -9.86 10.97
N LEU A 156 2.49 -9.13 10.00
CA LEU A 156 3.28 -8.39 9.03
C LEU A 156 4.07 -7.26 9.69
N LEU A 157 3.49 -6.54 10.64
CA LEU A 157 4.21 -5.46 11.34
C LEU A 157 5.48 -5.97 12.03
N GLU A 158 5.41 -7.17 12.63
CA GLU A 158 6.59 -7.85 13.19
C GLU A 158 7.55 -8.33 12.10
N ALA A 159 7.04 -8.92 11.02
CA ALA A 159 7.86 -9.41 9.89
C ALA A 159 8.61 -8.29 9.17
N LEU A 160 8.10 -7.07 9.16
CA LEU A 160 8.78 -5.87 8.67
C LEU A 160 9.93 -5.40 9.60
N GLY A 161 10.16 -6.07 10.73
CA GLY A 161 11.23 -5.75 11.65
C GLY A 161 10.95 -4.54 12.54
N VAL A 162 9.69 -4.12 12.66
CA VAL A 162 9.30 -3.03 13.58
C VAL A 162 9.41 -3.54 15.02
N GLU A 163 10.17 -2.83 15.86
CA GLU A 163 10.40 -3.25 17.24
C GLU A 163 10.58 -2.07 18.21
N THR A 164 10.46 -2.32 19.51
CA THR A 164 10.78 -1.34 20.53
C THR A 164 12.31 -1.30 20.76
N GLY A 165 12.93 -0.16 20.46
CA GLY A 165 14.35 0.07 20.66
C GLY A 165 14.74 0.31 22.13
N SER A 166 16.05 0.25 22.42
CA SER A 166 16.60 0.42 23.78
C SER A 166 16.34 1.81 24.36
N ALA A 167 16.16 2.83 23.52
CA ALA A 167 15.84 4.20 23.93
C ALA A 167 14.33 4.45 24.10
N GLY A 168 13.49 3.41 24.05
CA GLY A 168 12.04 3.52 24.14
C GLY A 168 11.38 4.13 22.90
N LYS A 169 12.11 4.21 21.77
CA LYS A 169 11.57 4.60 20.48
C LYS A 169 11.19 3.38 19.66
N LEU A 170 10.28 3.59 18.70
CA LEU A 170 9.91 2.56 17.75
C LEU A 170 10.98 2.50 16.64
N VAL A 171 11.72 1.41 16.57
CA VAL A 171 12.68 1.14 15.49
C VAL A 171 11.90 0.68 14.26
N VAL A 172 12.12 1.34 13.13
CA VAL A 172 11.43 1.03 11.87
C VAL A 172 12.45 0.94 10.73
N PRO A 173 12.65 -0.25 10.15
CA PRO A 173 13.36 -0.38 8.89
C PRO A 173 12.57 0.26 7.76
N ALA A 174 13.21 1.05 6.89
CA ALA A 174 12.58 1.68 5.75
C ALA A 174 13.55 1.80 4.58
N ALA A 175 13.04 1.63 3.36
CA ALA A 175 13.86 1.70 2.14
C ALA A 175 14.31 3.13 1.85
N VAL A 176 13.44 4.13 2.07
CA VAL A 176 13.73 5.53 1.74
C VAL A 176 12.95 6.49 2.62
N ARG A 177 13.50 7.70 2.80
CA ARG A 177 12.78 8.86 3.32
C ARG A 177 12.23 9.70 2.16
N VAL A 178 10.99 10.09 2.28
CA VAL A 178 10.26 10.89 1.30
C VAL A 178 10.02 12.26 1.92
N PRO A 179 10.59 13.33 1.37
CA PRO A 179 10.36 14.67 1.87
C PRO A 179 8.92 15.12 1.61
N ALA A 180 8.43 16.06 2.42
CA ALA A 180 7.03 16.51 2.36
C ALA A 180 6.62 17.04 0.98
N GLU A 181 7.55 17.66 0.26
CA GLU A 181 7.34 18.23 -1.07
C GLU A 181 7.02 17.19 -2.14
N ALA A 182 7.41 15.93 -1.92
CA ALA A 182 7.12 14.83 -2.82
C ALA A 182 5.72 14.25 -2.63
N VAL A 183 5.01 14.60 -1.57
CA VAL A 183 3.67 14.08 -1.30
C VAL A 183 2.65 14.82 -2.18
N GLY A 184 1.98 14.08 -3.05
CA GLY A 184 1.04 14.58 -4.05
C GLY A 184 -0.43 14.35 -3.69
N ALA A 185 -1.17 13.69 -4.57
CA ALA A 185 -2.61 13.45 -4.41
C ALA A 185 -2.94 12.60 -3.16
N GLY A 186 -4.17 12.78 -2.64
CA GLY A 186 -4.68 12.04 -1.48
C GLY A 186 -4.77 12.83 -0.17
N ALA A 187 -4.33 14.08 -0.13
CA ALA A 187 -4.48 14.94 1.04
C ALA A 187 -5.97 15.12 1.43
N GLY A 188 -6.25 15.13 2.75
CA GLY A 188 -7.60 15.27 3.29
C GLY A 188 -8.43 13.99 3.33
N MET A 189 -7.97 12.89 2.73
CA MET A 189 -8.68 11.61 2.76
C MET A 189 -8.41 10.85 4.05
N TYR A 190 -9.27 9.89 4.36
CA TYR A 190 -9.03 8.95 5.48
C TYR A 190 -7.81 8.07 5.19
N SER A 191 -7.01 7.84 6.23
CA SER A 191 -5.79 7.02 6.11
C SER A 191 -6.07 5.53 5.88
N GLU A 192 -7.29 5.10 6.21
CA GLU A 192 -7.79 3.75 6.00
C GLU A 192 -8.39 3.54 4.61
N TYR A 193 -8.52 4.58 3.82
CA TYR A 193 -9.13 4.53 2.49
C TYR A 193 -8.15 5.02 1.44
N ALA A 194 -7.90 4.21 0.41
CA ALA A 194 -6.93 4.48 -0.66
C ALA A 194 -5.49 4.71 -0.14
N ASN A 195 -4.61 5.24 -0.94
CA ASN A 195 -3.24 5.63 -0.60
C ASN A 195 -3.02 7.13 -0.84
N THR A 196 -1.82 7.62 -0.62
CA THR A 196 -1.37 8.92 -1.10
C THR A 196 -0.38 8.70 -2.23
N ASP A 197 -0.24 9.64 -3.15
CA ASP A 197 0.68 9.54 -4.27
C ASP A 197 1.97 10.31 -4.00
N LEU A 198 3.09 9.81 -4.54
CA LEU A 198 4.39 10.46 -4.48
C LEU A 198 4.75 11.02 -5.85
N MET A 199 5.05 12.31 -5.88
CA MET A 199 5.58 12.99 -7.07
C MET A 199 7.09 12.78 -7.21
N GLY A 200 7.64 13.02 -8.40
CA GLY A 200 9.08 13.04 -8.62
C GLY A 200 9.77 11.67 -8.67
N ALA A 201 9.00 10.58 -8.76
CA ALA A 201 9.55 9.23 -8.89
C ALA A 201 10.08 8.92 -10.31
N TYR A 202 9.91 9.84 -11.27
CA TYR A 202 10.40 9.69 -12.65
C TYR A 202 10.47 11.05 -13.36
N ALA A 203 11.33 11.11 -14.40
CA ALA A 203 11.53 12.31 -15.21
C ALA A 203 10.21 12.80 -15.84
N GLY A 204 10.01 14.13 -15.87
CA GLY A 204 8.80 14.78 -16.39
C GLY A 204 7.83 15.28 -15.32
N GLN A 205 7.99 14.88 -14.05
CA GLN A 205 7.19 15.40 -12.93
C GLN A 205 7.98 16.31 -11.98
N GLY A 206 8.84 17.13 -12.51
CA GLY A 206 9.68 18.02 -11.73
C GLY A 206 11.14 17.62 -11.87
N GLU A 207 11.72 17.88 -13.03
CA GLU A 207 13.14 17.61 -13.33
C GLU A 207 14.10 18.28 -12.34
N ASP A 208 13.64 19.32 -11.64
CA ASP A 208 14.41 20.01 -10.60
C ASP A 208 14.33 19.33 -9.21
N LEU A 209 13.44 18.33 -9.04
CA LEU A 209 13.28 17.59 -7.81
C LEU A 209 13.91 16.19 -7.91
N SER A 210 15.25 16.14 -7.93
CA SER A 210 15.99 14.88 -7.70
C SER A 210 15.78 14.44 -6.25
N LEU A 211 14.60 13.82 -5.97
CA LEU A 211 14.20 13.42 -4.63
C LEU A 211 14.70 12.01 -4.26
N GLY A 212 15.46 11.36 -5.14
CA GLY A 212 16.01 10.02 -4.92
C GLY A 212 14.93 8.92 -4.91
N LEU A 213 13.78 9.18 -5.54
CA LEU A 213 12.63 8.26 -5.55
C LEU A 213 12.59 7.33 -6.79
N GLU A 214 13.52 7.46 -7.72
CA GLU A 214 13.56 6.69 -8.97
C GLU A 214 13.80 5.19 -8.73
N GLY A 215 14.36 4.86 -7.58
CA GLY A 215 14.64 3.48 -7.15
C GLY A 215 13.51 2.80 -6.38
N LEU A 216 12.37 3.49 -6.15
CA LEU A 216 11.25 2.92 -5.42
C LEU A 216 10.72 1.63 -6.07
N ARG A 217 10.37 0.67 -5.20
CA ARG A 217 9.78 -0.61 -5.60
C ARG A 217 8.40 -0.78 -4.97
N ILE A 218 7.54 -1.53 -5.61
CA ILE A 218 6.30 -2.02 -5.01
C ILE A 218 6.65 -2.78 -3.72
N GLY A 219 5.92 -2.51 -2.65
CA GLY A 219 6.16 -3.12 -1.34
C GLY A 219 7.23 -2.44 -0.48
N ASP A 220 7.98 -1.45 -0.98
CA ASP A 220 8.95 -0.73 -0.16
C ASP A 220 8.30 -0.03 1.03
N VAL A 221 8.88 -0.19 2.20
CA VAL A 221 8.52 0.59 3.39
C VAL A 221 9.14 1.98 3.26
N VAL A 222 8.32 3.02 3.31
CA VAL A 222 8.75 4.42 3.13
C VAL A 222 8.40 5.28 4.32
N VAL A 223 9.24 6.29 4.57
CA VAL A 223 9.03 7.29 5.63
C VAL A 223 8.59 8.58 4.98
N LEU A 224 7.38 9.03 5.24
CA LEU A 224 6.86 10.32 4.80
C LEU A 224 7.16 11.36 5.87
N GLU A 225 8.04 12.31 5.57
CA GLU A 225 8.45 13.36 6.51
C GLU A 225 7.39 14.46 6.58
N ASP A 226 7.17 15.00 7.78
CA ASP A 226 6.19 16.05 8.06
C ASP A 226 4.76 15.70 7.60
N GLN A 227 4.39 14.42 7.69
CA GLN A 227 3.05 13.92 7.39
C GLN A 227 2.39 13.32 8.65
N ASP A 228 1.18 13.75 8.95
CA ASP A 228 0.33 13.18 10.01
C ASP A 228 -0.90 12.51 9.41
N HIS A 229 -0.93 11.18 9.44
CA HIS A 229 -2.02 10.36 8.90
C HIS A 229 -2.87 9.71 10.00
N ARG A 230 -2.79 10.16 11.23
CA ARG A 230 -3.54 9.57 12.36
C ARG A 230 -5.05 9.76 12.22
N TYR A 231 -5.48 10.91 11.70
CA TYR A 231 -6.89 11.33 11.64
C TYR A 231 -7.33 11.83 10.25
N GLY A 232 -6.62 11.48 9.24
CA GLY A 232 -6.71 11.94 7.88
C GLY A 232 -5.35 12.42 7.40
N ARG A 233 -5.11 12.36 6.09
CA ARG A 233 -3.79 12.63 5.51
C ARG A 233 -3.53 14.12 5.43
N GLY A 234 -2.39 14.56 5.91
CA GLY A 234 -2.03 15.95 5.78
C GLY A 234 -0.61 16.27 6.22
N PHE A 235 -0.12 17.39 5.73
CA PHE A 235 1.14 17.98 6.16
C PHE A 235 1.05 18.41 7.63
N ARG A 236 2.03 18.03 8.43
CA ARG A 236 2.22 18.51 9.78
C ARG A 236 3.67 18.42 10.19
N ALA A 237 4.35 19.54 10.29
CA ALA A 237 5.74 19.59 10.72
C ALA A 237 5.97 18.87 12.05
N GLY A 238 7.05 18.08 12.14
CA GLY A 238 7.42 17.31 13.32
C GLY A 238 6.63 15.99 13.49
N TYR A 239 5.89 15.55 12.46
CA TYR A 239 5.24 14.25 12.40
C TYR A 239 5.86 13.37 11.33
N THR A 240 5.68 12.09 11.51
CA THR A 240 6.18 11.06 10.55
C THR A 240 5.08 10.04 10.29
N THR A 241 4.91 9.70 9.04
CA THR A 241 4.06 8.60 8.61
C THR A 241 4.91 7.53 7.92
N ILE A 242 4.68 6.27 8.27
CA ILE A 242 5.26 5.13 7.60
C ILE A 242 4.20 4.52 6.69
N GLY A 243 4.57 4.25 5.45
CA GLY A 243 3.70 3.61 4.48
C GLY A 243 4.40 2.50 3.72
N VAL A 244 3.62 1.75 2.96
CA VAL A 244 4.10 0.69 2.06
C VAL A 244 3.66 1.02 0.65
N ILE A 245 4.60 1.09 -0.31
CA ILE A 245 4.30 1.36 -1.71
C ILE A 245 3.39 0.27 -2.27
N SER A 246 2.16 0.62 -2.59
CA SER A 246 1.11 -0.30 -3.04
C SER A 246 0.69 -0.09 -4.49
N THR A 247 0.95 1.08 -5.05
CA THR A 247 0.71 1.40 -6.47
C THR A 247 1.98 1.90 -7.13
N GLY A 248 2.02 1.83 -8.45
CA GLY A 248 3.17 2.23 -9.24
C GLY A 248 2.88 3.42 -10.15
N HIS A 249 3.51 3.38 -11.32
CA HIS A 249 3.60 4.46 -12.28
C HIS A 249 2.26 5.14 -12.62
N CYS A 250 2.26 6.46 -12.61
CA CYS A 250 1.19 7.29 -13.15
C CYS A 250 1.78 8.52 -13.86
N ARG A 251 1.23 8.89 -15.00
CA ARG A 251 1.68 10.04 -15.81
C ARG A 251 0.98 11.36 -15.47
N LEU A 252 -0.08 11.32 -14.67
CA LEU A 252 -0.78 12.52 -14.25
C LEU A 252 0.08 13.34 -13.29
N PHE A 253 0.07 14.66 -13.48
CA PHE A 253 0.74 15.58 -12.55
C PHE A 253 0.17 15.44 -11.13
N GLY A 254 1.03 15.40 -10.14
CA GLY A 254 0.65 15.22 -8.73
C GLY A 254 0.37 13.76 -8.34
N HIS A 255 0.45 12.81 -9.27
CA HIS A 255 0.26 11.38 -9.05
C HIS A 255 1.58 10.61 -9.24
N GLY A 256 1.62 9.36 -8.79
CA GLY A 256 2.80 8.49 -8.89
C GLY A 256 2.68 7.25 -8.01
N PRO A 257 3.79 6.57 -7.70
CA PRO A 257 3.79 5.48 -6.74
C PRO A 257 3.19 5.91 -5.42
N GLY A 258 2.28 5.11 -4.87
CA GLY A 258 1.50 5.51 -3.71
C GLY A 258 1.66 4.56 -2.51
N PRO A 259 2.09 5.08 -1.33
CA PRO A 259 2.12 4.30 -0.10
C PRO A 259 0.77 4.24 0.61
N SER A 260 0.33 3.04 0.97
CA SER A 260 -0.69 2.79 1.99
C SER A 260 -0.11 3.02 3.37
N THR A 261 -0.77 3.82 4.21
CA THR A 261 -0.31 4.16 5.56
C THR A 261 -0.37 2.95 6.49
N ILE A 262 0.72 2.68 7.24
CA ILE A 262 0.75 1.64 8.28
C ILE A 262 1.00 2.17 9.70
N LEU A 263 1.80 3.23 9.87
CA LEU A 263 2.05 3.89 11.16
C LEU A 263 2.06 5.40 10.98
N SER A 264 1.62 6.15 11.97
CA SER A 264 1.77 7.61 12.00
C SER A 264 1.86 8.14 13.43
N GLY A 265 2.76 9.10 13.67
CA GLY A 265 2.96 9.69 14.98
C GLY A 265 3.96 10.85 14.99
N PRO A 266 4.28 11.43 16.17
CA PRO A 266 5.34 12.42 16.30
C PRO A 266 6.68 11.86 15.84
N SER A 267 7.49 12.64 15.10
CA SER A 267 8.78 12.17 14.55
C SER A 267 9.74 11.68 15.65
N GLY A 268 9.68 12.27 16.83
CA GLY A 268 10.49 11.86 17.98
C GLY A 268 10.18 10.48 18.54
N ALA A 269 9.04 9.88 18.19
CA ALA A 269 8.67 8.52 18.61
C ALA A 269 9.36 7.42 17.79
N PHE A 270 9.96 7.79 16.66
CA PHE A 270 10.58 6.83 15.72
C PHE A 270 12.11 6.90 15.74
N ASP A 271 12.74 5.76 15.52
CA ASP A 271 14.15 5.56 15.16
C ASP A 271 14.20 4.84 13.82
N ILE A 272 14.46 5.60 12.75
CA ILE A 272 14.37 5.10 11.37
C ILE A 272 15.73 4.57 10.93
N HIS A 273 15.75 3.29 10.57
CA HIS A 273 16.91 2.61 10.00
C HIS A 273 16.70 2.43 8.51
N LEU A 274 17.54 3.10 7.69
CA LEU A 274 17.47 2.92 6.26
C LEU A 274 18.04 1.55 5.87
N ASP A 275 17.19 0.74 5.25
CA ASP A 275 17.50 -0.60 4.77
C ASP A 275 16.79 -0.85 3.43
N ALA A 276 17.57 -1.02 2.37
CA ALA A 276 17.06 -1.32 1.05
C ALA A 276 16.29 -2.66 0.96
N ALA A 277 16.41 -3.54 1.96
CA ALA A 277 15.65 -4.78 2.04
C ALA A 277 14.29 -4.62 2.73
N ALA A 278 13.96 -3.43 3.26
CA ALA A 278 12.66 -3.14 3.90
C ALA A 278 11.54 -3.11 2.86
N ASN A 279 11.02 -4.28 2.50
CA ASN A 279 10.04 -4.48 1.45
C ASN A 279 9.11 -5.65 1.80
N LEU A 280 7.84 -5.60 1.32
CA LEU A 280 6.85 -6.66 1.50
C LEU A 280 7.35 -8.02 0.97
N SER A 281 8.08 -8.06 -0.15
CA SER A 281 8.62 -9.31 -0.71
C SER A 281 9.50 -10.04 0.30
N THR A 282 10.36 -9.31 1.02
CA THR A 282 11.22 -9.88 2.07
C THR A 282 10.39 -10.33 3.28
N ALA A 283 9.42 -9.52 3.71
CA ALA A 283 8.58 -9.83 4.86
C ALA A 283 7.68 -11.05 4.61
N PHE A 284 7.10 -11.18 3.42
CA PHE A 284 6.27 -12.33 3.05
C PHE A 284 7.09 -13.62 2.94
N ALA A 285 8.30 -13.59 2.34
CA ALA A 285 9.19 -14.74 2.28
C ALA A 285 9.59 -15.24 3.67
N GLY A 286 9.82 -14.35 4.63
CA GLY A 286 10.19 -14.69 6.03
C GLY A 286 9.04 -15.29 6.83
N SER A 287 7.78 -15.06 6.48
CA SER A 287 6.62 -15.55 7.22
C SER A 287 6.22 -17.00 6.90
N GLY A 288 6.95 -17.70 6.03
CA GLY A 288 6.70 -19.11 5.69
C GLY A 288 5.39 -19.37 4.94
N VAL A 289 4.73 -18.32 4.48
CA VAL A 289 3.55 -18.38 3.63
C VAL A 289 4.01 -18.09 2.21
N SER A 290 4.02 -19.12 1.37
CA SER A 290 4.25 -18.94 -0.07
C SER A 290 3.24 -17.92 -0.61
N VAL A 291 3.74 -16.90 -1.28
CA VAL A 291 2.97 -16.08 -2.21
C VAL A 291 2.95 -16.81 -3.51
#